data_40c0bac444c5f5b670f08f0e055937e6
#
_entry.id   40c0bac444c5f5b670f08f0e055937e6
#
_cell.length_a   1.000
_cell.length_b   1.000
_cell.length_c   1.000
_cell.angle_alpha   90.00
_cell.angle_beta   90.00
_cell.angle_gamma   90.00
#
_symmetry.space_group_name_H-M   'P 1'
#
loop_
_entity.id
_entity.type
_entity.pdbx_description
1 polymer ?
#
loop_
_entity_poly.entity_id
_entity_poly.type
_entity_poly.pdbx_seq_one_letter_code
_entity_poly.pdbx_strand_id
1 'polypeptide(L)'
;MTIRLLSWNVRGLNNPRKREVCKNLLKDWKCDIVCLQETKVSSTDIVFVWILWGSPFIDWAVLDAVQSSGGVLLIWDKRVFEQLDIVVGQFSVSVLLRGVVDDFVWAYIGVYGPNDDGQQSFLWEELLRVQARWPMAWCLVGDFNIIRYPSERLGCESFSPAMFAFSNFIESNSFVDLPLEGASFT
;
A
#
# COMPACT_ATOMS: atom_id res chain seq x y z
N MET A 1 -2.91 -16.23 -14.69
CA MET A 1 -2.05 -15.06 -15.01
C MET A 1 -1.20 -14.75 -13.80
N THR A 2 0.09 -14.40 -13.95
CA THR A 2 0.91 -13.99 -12.81
C THR A 2 0.80 -12.49 -12.64
N ILE A 3 0.22 -12.03 -11.52
CA ILE A 3 0.07 -10.61 -11.19
C ILE A 3 1.40 -10.08 -10.64
N ARG A 4 1.84 -8.92 -11.13
CA ARG A 4 3.02 -8.20 -10.64
C ARG A 4 2.59 -7.04 -9.78
N LEU A 5 2.85 -7.17 -8.50
CA LEU A 5 2.51 -6.19 -7.47
C LEU A 5 3.79 -5.50 -6.98
N LEU A 6 3.76 -4.18 -6.88
CA LEU A 6 4.83 -3.39 -6.28
C LEU A 6 4.31 -2.63 -5.06
N SER A 7 5.07 -2.69 -3.97
CA SER A 7 4.92 -1.81 -2.80
C SER A 7 6.23 -1.05 -2.60
N TRP A 8 6.16 0.29 -2.56
CA TRP A 8 7.38 1.11 -2.51
C TRP A 8 7.16 2.41 -1.73
N ASN A 9 7.93 2.59 -0.64
CA ASN A 9 8.02 3.87 0.03
C ASN A 9 8.92 4.81 -0.79
N VAL A 10 8.30 5.76 -1.52
CA VAL A 10 9.00 6.64 -2.47
C VAL A 10 9.63 7.87 -1.82
N ARG A 11 9.35 8.14 -0.54
CA ARG A 11 9.89 9.27 0.20
C ARG A 11 9.74 10.62 -0.51
N GLY A 12 8.54 10.84 -1.09
CA GLY A 12 8.12 12.08 -1.75
C GLY A 12 8.22 12.05 -3.28
N LEU A 13 7.17 12.53 -3.93
CA LEU A 13 7.03 12.65 -5.39
C LEU A 13 6.84 14.12 -5.86
N ASN A 14 7.05 15.10 -5.00
CA ASN A 14 6.93 16.52 -5.36
C ASN A 14 8.00 16.96 -6.37
N ASN A 15 9.17 16.29 -6.38
CA ASN A 15 10.23 16.58 -7.33
C ASN A 15 9.97 15.93 -8.69
N PRO A 16 9.93 16.69 -9.82
CA PRO A 16 9.71 16.17 -11.17
C PRO A 16 10.72 15.10 -11.60
N ARG A 17 12.00 15.25 -11.24
CA ARG A 17 13.04 14.25 -11.55
C ARG A 17 12.77 12.92 -10.86
N LYS A 18 12.30 12.96 -9.62
CA LYS A 18 11.89 11.73 -8.90
C LYS A 18 10.73 11.03 -9.56
N ARG A 19 9.73 11.79 -10.04
CA ARG A 19 8.60 11.23 -10.80
C ARG A 19 9.06 10.55 -12.09
N GLU A 20 10.02 11.14 -12.79
CA GLU A 20 10.60 10.53 -13.99
C GLU A 20 11.33 9.22 -13.70
N VAL A 21 12.12 9.17 -12.63
CA VAL A 21 12.78 7.92 -12.18
C VAL A 21 11.73 6.88 -11.81
N CYS A 22 10.72 7.25 -11.03
CA CYS A 22 9.62 6.37 -10.66
C CYS A 22 8.91 5.79 -11.90
N LYS A 23 8.54 6.64 -12.86
CA LYS A 23 7.94 6.24 -14.14
C LYS A 23 8.79 5.20 -14.88
N ASN A 24 10.09 5.45 -15.00
CA ASN A 24 10.97 4.54 -15.72
C ASN A 24 11.04 3.16 -15.05
N LEU A 25 11.16 3.13 -13.72
CA LEU A 25 11.16 1.89 -12.95
C LEU A 25 9.84 1.13 -13.07
N LEU A 26 8.69 1.81 -12.93
CA LEU A 26 7.38 1.19 -13.11
C LEU A 26 7.20 0.57 -14.49
N LYS A 27 7.69 1.25 -15.52
CA LYS A 27 7.69 0.76 -16.90
C LYS A 27 8.57 -0.48 -17.08
N ASP A 28 9.78 -0.47 -16.50
CA ASP A 28 10.73 -1.58 -16.60
C ASP A 28 10.23 -2.82 -15.87
N TRP A 29 9.64 -2.64 -14.70
CA TRP A 29 9.10 -3.74 -13.88
C TRP A 29 7.77 -4.29 -14.40
N LYS A 30 7.06 -3.55 -15.25
CA LYS A 30 5.78 -3.98 -15.86
C LYS A 30 4.77 -4.42 -14.80
N CYS A 31 4.57 -3.60 -13.78
CA CYS A 31 3.63 -3.88 -12.71
C CYS A 31 2.20 -3.80 -13.21
N ASP A 32 1.33 -4.68 -12.69
CA ASP A 32 -0.12 -4.64 -12.93
C ASP A 32 -0.83 -3.78 -11.90
N ILE A 33 -0.30 -3.71 -10.67
CA ILE A 33 -0.80 -2.90 -9.56
C ILE A 33 0.35 -2.43 -8.67
N VAL A 34 0.24 -1.20 -8.19
CA VAL A 34 1.31 -0.51 -7.44
C VAL A 34 0.73 0.21 -6.23
N CYS A 35 1.45 0.14 -5.12
CA CYS A 35 1.23 0.96 -3.94
C CYS A 35 2.47 1.81 -3.68
N LEU A 36 2.33 3.13 -3.77
CA LEU A 36 3.38 4.09 -3.44
C LEU A 36 3.06 4.77 -2.12
N GLN A 37 3.93 4.61 -1.13
CA GLN A 37 3.80 5.23 0.19
C GLN A 37 4.71 6.45 0.32
N GLU A 38 4.41 7.32 1.27
CA GLU A 38 5.09 8.60 1.47
C GLU A 38 5.17 9.45 0.19
N THR A 39 4.07 9.53 -0.56
CA THR A 39 4.05 10.35 -1.78
C THR A 39 4.31 11.83 -1.50
N LYS A 40 3.92 12.32 -0.33
CA LYS A 40 4.01 13.73 0.13
C LYS A 40 3.30 14.70 -0.82
N VAL A 41 2.33 14.20 -1.59
CA VAL A 41 1.52 14.96 -2.53
C VAL A 41 0.18 15.25 -1.87
N SER A 42 -0.19 16.51 -1.79
CA SER A 42 -1.43 16.98 -1.13
C SER A 42 -2.64 16.98 -2.03
N SER A 43 -2.45 16.80 -3.34
CA SER A 43 -3.54 16.70 -4.31
C SER A 43 -3.08 15.91 -5.52
N THR A 44 -3.71 14.77 -5.72
CA THR A 44 -3.37 13.85 -6.83
C THR A 44 -4.48 13.90 -7.87
N ASP A 45 -4.13 14.24 -9.10
CA ASP A 45 -5.03 14.26 -10.24
C ASP A 45 -4.62 13.25 -11.32
N ILE A 46 -5.47 13.12 -12.34
CA ILE A 46 -5.23 12.20 -13.47
C ILE A 46 -3.92 12.50 -14.22
N VAL A 47 -3.54 13.77 -14.32
CA VAL A 47 -2.31 14.17 -15.02
C VAL A 47 -1.09 13.69 -14.26
N PHE A 48 -1.11 13.83 -12.92
CA PHE A 48 -0.06 13.33 -12.06
C PHE A 48 0.11 11.81 -12.19
N VAL A 49 -1.00 11.07 -12.16
CA VAL A 49 -0.96 9.60 -12.28
C VAL A 49 -0.50 9.17 -13.68
N TRP A 50 -0.92 9.84 -14.74
CA TRP A 50 -0.43 9.57 -16.10
C TRP A 50 1.07 9.81 -16.26
N ILE A 51 1.59 10.84 -15.61
CA ILE A 51 3.04 11.10 -15.61
C ILE A 51 3.80 9.93 -14.99
N LEU A 52 3.27 9.33 -13.94
CA LEU A 52 3.90 8.19 -13.26
C LEU A 52 3.75 6.87 -14.02
N TRP A 53 2.57 6.60 -14.56
CA TRP A 53 2.29 5.28 -15.18
C TRP A 53 2.67 5.20 -16.66
N GLY A 54 2.44 6.28 -17.39
CA GLY A 54 2.77 6.37 -18.81
C GLY A 54 1.82 5.61 -19.75
N SER A 55 0.63 5.24 -19.31
CA SER A 55 -0.42 4.61 -20.11
C SER A 55 -1.80 5.19 -19.76
N PRO A 56 -2.74 5.29 -20.71
CA PRO A 56 -4.11 5.75 -20.42
C PRO A 56 -4.99 4.69 -19.77
N PHE A 57 -4.56 3.43 -19.76
CA PHE A 57 -5.34 2.31 -19.19
C PHE A 57 -5.13 2.16 -17.70
N ILE A 58 -5.33 3.25 -16.96
CA ILE A 58 -5.14 3.29 -15.52
C ILE A 58 -6.39 3.70 -14.77
N ASP A 59 -6.47 3.23 -13.54
CA ASP A 59 -7.29 3.80 -12.50
C ASP A 59 -6.49 3.90 -11.20
N TRP A 60 -6.96 4.69 -10.24
CA TRP A 60 -6.21 4.91 -9.01
C TRP A 60 -7.12 5.24 -7.84
N ALA A 61 -6.60 5.03 -6.65
CA ALA A 61 -7.16 5.52 -5.39
C ALA A 61 -6.04 6.16 -4.56
N VAL A 62 -6.38 7.19 -3.80
CA VAL A 62 -5.38 7.95 -3.07
C VAL A 62 -5.85 8.33 -1.67
N LEU A 63 -4.94 8.25 -0.73
CA LEU A 63 -4.95 8.96 0.54
C LEU A 63 -3.91 10.08 0.42
N ASP A 64 -4.39 11.31 0.23
CA ASP A 64 -3.50 12.46 0.07
C ASP A 64 -2.68 12.74 1.32
N ALA A 65 -1.49 13.29 1.14
CA ALA A 65 -0.62 13.67 2.25
C ALA A 65 -1.22 14.84 3.04
N VAL A 66 -1.10 14.77 4.36
CA VAL A 66 -1.45 15.88 5.26
C VAL A 66 -0.19 16.74 5.46
N GLN A 67 -0.24 17.99 5.00
CA GLN A 67 0.92 18.88 4.93
C GLN A 67 2.04 18.27 4.05
N SER A 68 3.17 17.89 4.62
CA SER A 68 4.31 17.27 3.90
C SER A 68 4.61 15.85 4.38
N SER A 69 3.62 15.19 5.00
CA SER A 69 3.78 13.88 5.62
C SER A 69 2.78 12.88 5.06
N GLY A 70 3.21 11.64 4.91
CA GLY A 70 2.37 10.53 4.48
C GLY A 70 2.00 10.57 2.99
N GLY A 71 0.79 10.14 2.70
CA GLY A 71 0.26 9.95 1.36
C GLY A 71 0.47 8.53 0.83
N VAL A 72 -0.62 7.89 0.39
CA VAL A 72 -0.61 6.56 -0.24
C VAL A 72 -1.34 6.66 -1.57
N LEU A 73 -0.71 6.16 -2.62
CA LEU A 73 -1.27 6.14 -3.96
C LEU A 73 -1.29 4.71 -4.48
N LEU A 74 -2.48 4.18 -4.73
CA LEU A 74 -2.69 2.93 -5.45
C LEU A 74 -2.94 3.23 -6.93
N ILE A 75 -2.27 2.50 -7.82
CA ILE A 75 -2.48 2.60 -9.27
C ILE A 75 -2.57 1.18 -9.83
N TRP A 76 -3.51 0.94 -10.73
CA TRP A 76 -3.65 -0.35 -11.40
C TRP A 76 -4.02 -0.23 -12.87
N ASP A 77 -3.74 -1.27 -13.63
CA ASP A 77 -4.12 -1.37 -15.04
C ASP A 77 -5.59 -1.84 -15.15
N LYS A 78 -6.44 -1.00 -15.74
CA LYS A 78 -7.88 -1.31 -15.97
C LYS A 78 -8.13 -2.50 -16.89
N ARG A 79 -7.12 -2.92 -17.65
CA ARG A 79 -7.22 -4.13 -18.50
C ARG A 79 -7.04 -5.41 -17.69
N VAL A 80 -6.49 -5.28 -16.46
CA VAL A 80 -6.23 -6.38 -15.53
C VAL A 80 -7.26 -6.41 -14.42
N PHE A 81 -7.62 -5.23 -13.88
CA PHE A 81 -8.52 -5.10 -12.73
C PHE A 81 -9.61 -4.09 -12.98
N GLU A 82 -10.83 -4.45 -12.61
CA GLU A 82 -11.97 -3.56 -12.50
C GLU A 82 -12.16 -3.15 -11.05
N GLN A 83 -12.34 -1.85 -10.81
CA GLN A 83 -12.66 -1.33 -9.48
C GLN A 83 -14.15 -1.51 -9.20
N LEU A 84 -14.45 -2.10 -8.05
CA LEU A 84 -15.83 -2.27 -7.57
C LEU A 84 -16.20 -1.26 -6.47
N ASP A 85 -15.28 -0.96 -5.55
CA ASP A 85 -15.52 -0.06 -4.42
C ASP A 85 -14.20 0.53 -3.91
N ILE A 86 -14.25 1.66 -3.20
CA ILE A 86 -13.10 2.32 -2.56
C ILE A 86 -13.47 2.72 -1.13
N VAL A 87 -12.53 2.56 -0.21
CA VAL A 87 -12.57 3.14 1.14
C VAL A 87 -11.26 3.88 1.40
N VAL A 88 -11.36 5.14 1.77
CA VAL A 88 -10.22 5.97 2.19
C VAL A 88 -10.33 6.21 3.69
N GLY A 89 -9.32 5.78 4.42
CA GLY A 89 -9.20 5.92 5.87
C GLY A 89 -8.24 7.04 6.26
N GLN A 90 -7.79 6.98 7.49
CA GLN A 90 -6.75 7.88 8.02
C GLN A 90 -5.34 7.40 7.70
N PHE A 91 -5.14 6.08 7.69
CA PHE A 91 -3.83 5.43 7.53
C PHE A 91 -3.77 4.53 6.30
N SER A 92 -4.90 4.30 5.63
CA SER A 92 -4.97 3.38 4.50
C SER A 92 -5.89 3.89 3.40
N VAL A 93 -5.62 3.43 2.21
CA VAL A 93 -6.55 3.47 1.08
C VAL A 93 -6.77 2.05 0.59
N SER A 94 -8.03 1.67 0.45
CA SER A 94 -8.45 0.31 0.16
C SER A 94 -9.32 0.30 -1.10
N VAL A 95 -9.06 -0.62 -2.00
CA VAL A 95 -9.85 -0.83 -3.20
C VAL A 95 -10.33 -2.26 -3.28
N LEU A 96 -11.60 -2.43 -3.63
CA LEU A 96 -12.15 -3.72 -3.98
C LEU A 96 -12.01 -3.91 -5.48
N LEU A 97 -11.28 -4.92 -5.88
CA LEU A 97 -10.93 -5.20 -7.27
C LEU A 97 -11.52 -6.54 -7.73
N ARG A 98 -11.89 -6.59 -9.01
CA ARG A 98 -12.24 -7.82 -9.72
C ARG A 98 -11.24 -8.03 -10.85
N GLY A 99 -10.67 -9.23 -10.94
CA GLY A 99 -9.83 -9.62 -12.06
C GLY A 99 -10.65 -9.70 -13.37
N VAL A 100 -10.19 -9.02 -14.43
CA VAL A 100 -10.90 -8.97 -15.71
C VAL A 100 -10.96 -10.35 -16.40
N VAL A 101 -9.98 -11.22 -16.12
CA VAL A 101 -9.84 -12.54 -16.80
C VAL A 101 -10.50 -13.66 -16.01
N ASP A 102 -10.43 -13.61 -14.67
CA ASP A 102 -10.81 -14.73 -13.79
C ASP A 102 -12.00 -14.41 -12.87
N ASP A 103 -12.52 -13.17 -12.94
CA ASP A 103 -13.60 -12.66 -12.09
C ASP A 103 -13.31 -12.75 -10.58
N PHE A 104 -12.04 -13.02 -10.19
CA PHE A 104 -11.66 -13.12 -8.79
C PHE A 104 -11.76 -11.76 -8.10
N VAL A 105 -12.53 -11.70 -7.02
CA VAL A 105 -12.75 -10.48 -6.24
C VAL A 105 -11.90 -10.50 -4.98
N TRP A 106 -11.14 -9.44 -4.75
CA TRP A 106 -10.22 -9.30 -3.61
C TRP A 106 -10.02 -7.83 -3.23
N ALA A 107 -9.62 -7.60 -2.00
CA ALA A 107 -9.32 -6.26 -1.53
C ALA A 107 -7.80 -6.01 -1.55
N TYR A 108 -7.39 -4.90 -2.15
CA TYR A 108 -6.02 -4.41 -2.14
C TYR A 108 -5.93 -3.16 -1.29
N ILE A 109 -5.11 -3.21 -0.24
CA ILE A 109 -5.05 -2.17 0.78
C ILE A 109 -3.63 -1.65 0.88
N GLY A 110 -3.45 -0.36 0.57
CA GLY A 110 -2.21 0.36 0.79
C GLY A 110 -2.21 1.04 2.16
N VAL A 111 -1.17 0.79 2.95
CA VAL A 111 -1.04 1.29 4.33
C VAL A 111 0.16 2.22 4.43
N TYR A 112 -0.01 3.32 5.16
CA TYR A 112 1.05 4.12 5.75
C TYR A 112 0.72 4.33 7.22
N GLY A 113 1.26 3.46 8.05
CA GLY A 113 0.98 3.41 9.48
C GLY A 113 1.50 4.63 10.24
N PRO A 114 0.95 4.90 11.42
CA PRO A 114 1.43 5.96 12.28
C PRO A 114 2.85 5.68 12.80
N ASN A 115 3.65 6.74 12.96
CA ASN A 115 4.99 6.63 13.56
C ASN A 115 4.95 6.50 15.08
N ASP A 116 3.80 6.80 15.70
CA ASP A 116 3.58 6.72 17.14
C ASP A 116 2.93 5.39 17.49
N ASP A 117 3.62 4.59 18.31
CA ASP A 117 3.13 3.29 18.78
C ASP A 117 1.76 3.39 19.48
N GLY A 118 1.47 4.51 20.13
CA GLY A 118 0.18 4.77 20.77
C GLY A 118 -1.00 4.90 19.77
N GLN A 119 -0.71 5.20 18.52
CA GLN A 119 -1.72 5.34 17.47
C GLN A 119 -1.91 4.07 16.63
N GLN A 120 -1.08 3.04 16.80
CA GLN A 120 -1.16 1.80 16.05
C GLN A 120 -2.53 1.09 16.19
N SER A 121 -3.16 1.18 17.36
CA SER A 121 -4.48 0.61 17.59
C SER A 121 -5.55 1.19 16.65
N PHE A 122 -5.47 2.48 16.29
CA PHE A 122 -6.42 3.11 15.37
C PHE A 122 -6.27 2.55 13.95
N LEU A 123 -5.04 2.23 13.53
CA LEU A 123 -4.80 1.55 12.25
C LEU A 123 -5.46 0.17 12.24
N TRP A 124 -5.28 -0.63 13.31
CA TRP A 124 -5.89 -1.97 13.37
C TRP A 124 -7.42 -1.89 13.35
N GLU A 125 -8.00 -0.95 14.09
CA GLU A 125 -9.45 -0.72 14.06
C GLU A 125 -9.95 -0.26 12.68
N GLU A 126 -9.20 0.59 11.98
CA GLU A 126 -9.53 1.02 10.62
C GLU A 126 -9.55 -0.16 9.66
N LEU A 127 -8.51 -0.99 9.68
CA LEU A 127 -8.41 -2.18 8.82
C LEU A 127 -9.51 -3.20 9.13
N LEU A 128 -9.85 -3.43 10.39
CA LEU A 128 -10.94 -4.34 10.78
C LEU A 128 -12.31 -3.84 10.29
N ARG A 129 -12.55 -2.52 10.24
CA ARG A 129 -13.79 -1.97 9.65
C ARG A 129 -13.87 -2.24 8.16
N VAL A 130 -12.76 -2.13 7.43
CA VAL A 130 -12.73 -2.48 6.00
C VAL A 130 -12.96 -3.98 5.82
N GLN A 131 -12.40 -4.83 6.68
CA GLN A 131 -12.61 -6.27 6.64
C GLN A 131 -14.08 -6.63 6.86
N ALA A 132 -14.74 -5.99 7.80
CA ALA A 132 -16.16 -6.20 8.05
C ALA A 132 -17.03 -5.79 6.84
N ARG A 133 -16.59 -4.77 6.07
CA ARG A 133 -17.27 -4.33 4.85
C ARG A 133 -17.07 -5.31 3.68
N TRP A 134 -15.87 -5.87 3.54
CA TRP A 134 -15.48 -6.78 2.45
C TRP A 134 -14.90 -8.08 3.01
N PRO A 135 -15.75 -9.04 3.43
CA PRO A 135 -15.29 -10.31 4.02
C PRO A 135 -14.80 -11.29 2.95
N MET A 136 -13.69 -10.97 2.28
CA MET A 136 -13.11 -11.75 1.19
C MET A 136 -11.58 -11.79 1.29
N ALA A 137 -10.90 -12.26 0.25
CA ALA A 137 -9.43 -12.29 0.21
C ALA A 137 -8.84 -10.86 0.25
N TRP A 138 -7.79 -10.68 1.03
CA TRP A 138 -7.11 -9.41 1.24
C TRP A 138 -5.64 -9.49 0.86
N CYS A 139 -5.12 -8.41 0.34
CA CYS A 139 -3.69 -8.15 0.20
C CYS A 139 -3.37 -6.81 0.84
N LEU A 140 -2.67 -6.83 1.96
CA LEU A 140 -2.15 -5.65 2.66
C LEU A 140 -0.72 -5.38 2.22
N VAL A 141 -0.45 -4.15 1.81
CA VAL A 141 0.89 -3.71 1.42
C VAL A 141 1.17 -2.32 1.98
N GLY A 142 2.42 -1.99 2.17
CA GLY A 142 2.80 -0.63 2.57
C GLY A 142 3.81 -0.58 3.69
N ASP A 143 3.94 0.62 4.25
CA ASP A 143 4.80 0.90 5.39
C ASP A 143 3.94 1.00 6.67
N PHE A 144 3.99 -0.02 7.48
CA PHE A 144 3.24 -0.08 8.74
C PHE A 144 3.89 0.75 9.87
N ASN A 145 5.12 1.24 9.63
CA ASN A 145 5.95 1.93 10.63
C ASN A 145 6.17 1.14 11.93
N ILE A 146 5.97 -0.18 11.87
CA ILE A 146 6.19 -1.13 12.95
C ILE A 146 6.82 -2.40 12.37
N ILE A 147 7.73 -3.01 13.11
CA ILE A 147 8.31 -4.32 12.79
C ILE A 147 7.62 -5.41 13.59
N ARG A 148 7.62 -6.62 13.06
CA ARG A 148 7.07 -7.79 13.75
C ARG A 148 8.08 -8.41 14.71
N TYR A 149 9.34 -8.48 14.28
CA TYR A 149 10.42 -9.10 15.04
C TYR A 149 11.60 -8.13 15.21
N PRO A 150 12.30 -8.17 16.36
CA PRO A 150 13.49 -7.34 16.57
C PRO A 150 14.56 -7.48 15.48
N SER A 151 14.70 -8.69 14.90
CA SER A 151 15.65 -8.98 13.81
C SER A 151 15.41 -8.20 12.51
N GLU A 152 14.25 -7.58 12.34
CA GLU A 152 13.89 -6.79 11.16
C GLU A 152 14.39 -5.33 11.24
N ARG A 153 14.98 -4.93 12.37
CA ARG A 153 15.54 -3.58 12.56
C ARG A 153 16.91 -3.64 13.21
N LEU A 154 17.89 -2.99 12.62
CA LEU A 154 19.22 -2.86 13.20
C LEU A 154 19.16 -2.15 14.57
N GLY A 155 19.82 -2.76 15.58
CA GLY A 155 19.89 -2.21 16.94
C GLY A 155 18.62 -2.42 17.79
N CYS A 156 17.66 -3.21 17.32
CA CYS A 156 16.52 -3.62 18.12
C CYS A 156 16.78 -5.00 18.74
N GLU A 157 16.89 -5.06 20.09
CA GLU A 157 17.25 -6.28 20.81
C GLU A 157 16.08 -6.91 21.57
N SER A 158 14.96 -6.19 21.70
CA SER A 158 13.82 -6.65 22.49
C SER A 158 12.49 -6.35 21.81
N PHE A 159 11.48 -7.14 22.15
CA PHE A 159 10.11 -6.92 21.71
C PHE A 159 9.47 -5.72 22.43
N SER A 160 8.71 -4.93 21.67
CA SER A 160 7.85 -3.88 22.23
C SER A 160 6.39 -4.35 22.30
N PRO A 161 5.53 -3.73 23.12
CA PRO A 161 4.10 -3.99 23.13
C PRO A 161 3.45 -3.81 21.74
N ALA A 162 3.91 -2.83 20.95
CA ALA A 162 3.41 -2.59 19.60
C ALA A 162 3.74 -3.75 18.63
N MET A 163 4.92 -4.35 18.73
CA MET A 163 5.28 -5.55 17.96
C MET A 163 4.38 -6.74 18.28
N PHE A 164 4.03 -6.94 19.56
CA PHE A 164 3.07 -7.98 19.96
C PHE A 164 1.68 -7.69 19.40
N ALA A 165 1.23 -6.43 19.44
CA ALA A 165 -0.07 -6.04 18.87
C ALA A 165 -0.11 -6.29 17.37
N PHE A 166 0.97 -5.97 16.65
CA PHE A 166 1.10 -6.25 15.22
C PHE A 166 1.08 -7.74 14.90
N SER A 167 1.86 -8.55 15.65
CA SER A 167 1.85 -10.01 15.51
C SER A 167 0.46 -10.59 15.76
N ASN A 168 -0.22 -10.15 16.82
CA ASN A 168 -1.58 -10.57 17.13
C ASN A 168 -2.57 -10.19 16.02
N PHE A 169 -2.45 -8.99 15.43
CA PHE A 169 -3.28 -8.58 14.30
C PHE A 169 -3.10 -9.52 13.10
N ILE A 170 -1.86 -9.84 12.73
CA ILE A 170 -1.54 -10.76 11.64
C ILE A 170 -2.12 -12.15 11.91
N GLU A 171 -1.87 -12.71 13.09
CA GLU A 171 -2.27 -14.08 13.47
C GLU A 171 -3.80 -14.21 13.60
N SER A 172 -4.45 -13.25 14.26
CA SER A 172 -5.91 -13.28 14.47
C SER A 172 -6.71 -13.16 13.17
N ASN A 173 -6.11 -12.55 12.13
CA ASN A 173 -6.73 -12.39 10.82
C ASN A 173 -6.21 -13.40 9.78
N SER A 174 -5.39 -14.37 10.22
CA SER A 174 -4.83 -15.42 9.35
C SER A 174 -4.06 -14.88 8.14
N PHE A 175 -3.37 -13.75 8.30
CA PHE A 175 -2.51 -13.22 7.25
C PHE A 175 -1.24 -14.06 7.10
N VAL A 176 -0.77 -14.16 5.88
CA VAL A 176 0.47 -14.85 5.51
C VAL A 176 1.41 -13.83 4.89
N ASP A 177 2.66 -13.80 5.37
CA ASP A 177 3.70 -12.99 4.76
C ASP A 177 4.04 -13.53 3.37
N LEU A 178 3.92 -12.66 2.37
CA LEU A 178 4.35 -13.00 1.01
C LEU A 178 5.86 -12.77 0.88
N PRO A 179 6.58 -13.66 0.20
CA PRO A 179 7.99 -13.46 -0.06
C PRO A 179 8.18 -12.20 -0.90
N LEU A 180 9.04 -11.29 -0.42
CA LEU A 180 9.41 -10.06 -1.13
C LEU A 180 10.70 -10.30 -1.92
N GLU A 181 10.72 -9.84 -3.16
CA GLU A 181 11.93 -9.72 -3.95
C GLU A 181 12.47 -8.28 -3.81
N GLY A 182 13.75 -8.13 -3.47
CA GLY A 182 14.37 -6.83 -3.29
C GLY A 182 15.39 -6.81 -2.16
N ALA A 183 15.31 -5.83 -1.27
CA ALA A 183 16.21 -5.70 -0.13
C ALA A 183 15.72 -6.49 1.09
N SER A 184 16.66 -6.93 1.94
CA SER A 184 16.34 -7.64 3.20
C SER A 184 15.78 -6.72 4.29
N PHE A 185 15.92 -5.40 4.12
CA PHE A 185 15.44 -4.36 5.03
C PHE A 185 14.84 -3.21 4.23
N THR A 186 13.80 -2.59 4.75
CA THR A 186 13.15 -1.40 4.20
C THR A 186 13.50 -0.15 4.98
#